data_ca6698e8344b8d4271da566fdd465882
#
_entry.id   ca6698e8344b8d4271da566fdd465882
#
_cell.length_a   1.000
_cell.length_b   1.000
_cell.length_c   1.000
_cell.angle_alpha   90.00
_cell.angle_beta   90.00
_cell.angle_gamma   90.00
#
_symmetry.space_group_name_H-M   'P 1'
#
loop_
_entity.id
_entity.type
_entity.pdbx_description
1 polymer ?
#
loop_
_entity_poly.entity_id
_entity_poly.type
_entity_poly.pdbx_seq_one_letter_code
_entity_poly.pdbx_strand_id
1 'polypeptide(L)'
;MQHLTKLSFVCAVAFLWLFHCPPPLAAAEIQAVSVKPTVNSPAGGLVRMADNFFIIYDPSTTMDVPYKDTGLSRIEAQKQILQKSNASLPELGWQAGLYPHWKGGLWLHGSPMAFKPYYPLRRYENIPFGEAINQLPTRPQAPPMLQTGLMKLEHMLGLPGRTEVFIFSDGKESTYPELEPPPLEQAKKLAETFEVCFTIVSSATDATGKQLLHDIGSVNSCSQVMDFDTVYNNPEHLFGKLYMDTGSSRFSNILFDFDKADIKPLYTKELDSLGRFLLDHPQTYVVLSGFTDNIGSEAYNVDLSQRRAKIIQQYLLQQHKVKQQQILLYWYGYTNPVASNNTAAGRQLNRRVTISLRSHQ
;
A
#
# COMPACT_ATOMS: atom_id res chain seq x y z
N MET A 1 90.99 3.63 22.16
CA MET A 1 91.53 4.19 20.89
C MET A 1 90.33 4.42 20.05
N GLN A 2 89.83 5.69 20.05
CA GLN A 2 89.96 6.65 18.97
C GLN A 2 89.45 6.07 17.64
N HIS A 3 88.41 6.58 17.03
CA HIS A 3 88.20 7.87 16.36
C HIS A 3 86.70 8.00 16.04
N LEU A 4 86.01 9.05 16.42
CA LEU A 4 85.80 10.34 15.72
C LEU A 4 85.10 10.25 14.37
N THR A 5 83.86 10.77 14.42
CA THR A 5 83.19 11.76 13.56
C THR A 5 82.90 11.42 12.11
N LYS A 6 81.62 11.59 11.74
CA LYS A 6 81.16 12.74 10.91
C LYS A 6 79.68 12.87 10.88
N LEU A 7 79.21 14.02 11.29
CA LEU A 7 77.88 14.59 11.05
C LEU A 7 77.66 14.76 9.55
N SER A 8 76.51 14.31 9.07
CA SER A 8 75.97 14.77 7.81
C SER A 8 74.49 15.11 8.00
N PHE A 9 74.22 16.40 7.99
CA PHE A 9 72.90 16.99 7.92
C PHE A 9 72.25 16.57 6.60
N VAL A 10 71.11 15.83 6.66
CA VAL A 10 70.23 15.71 5.53
C VAL A 10 68.92 16.40 5.94
N CYS A 11 68.63 17.54 5.32
CA CYS A 11 67.34 18.21 5.41
C CYS A 11 66.22 17.30 4.96
N ALA A 12 65.43 16.81 5.91
CA ALA A 12 64.13 16.20 5.59
C ALA A 12 63.14 17.33 5.40
N VAL A 13 62.79 17.62 4.17
CA VAL A 13 61.62 18.43 3.83
C VAL A 13 60.37 17.61 4.14
N ALA A 14 59.76 17.91 5.27
CA ALA A 14 58.47 17.36 5.63
C ALA A 14 57.40 18.05 4.76
N PHE A 15 56.91 17.35 3.74
CA PHE A 15 55.65 17.68 3.05
C PHE A 15 54.52 17.44 4.00
N LEU A 16 54.02 18.49 4.66
CA LEU A 16 52.74 18.49 5.33
C LEU A 16 51.63 18.38 4.28
N TRP A 17 51.15 17.18 4.00
CA TRP A 17 49.84 17.01 3.39
C TRP A 17 48.78 17.30 4.44
N LEU A 18 48.25 18.51 4.43
CA LEU A 18 47.01 18.86 5.07
C LEU A 18 45.89 18.06 4.38
N PHE A 19 45.53 16.91 4.99
CA PHE A 19 44.28 16.28 4.68
C PHE A 19 43.16 17.21 5.14
N HIS A 20 42.65 18.00 4.20
CA HIS A 20 41.37 18.63 4.36
C HIS A 20 40.34 17.48 4.32
N CYS A 21 39.95 16.99 5.50
CA CYS A 21 38.75 16.21 5.66
C CYS A 21 37.58 17.15 5.34
N PRO A 22 36.75 16.91 4.29
CA PRO A 22 35.58 17.72 4.10
C PRO A 22 34.70 17.52 5.36
N PRO A 23 34.06 18.57 5.87
CA PRO A 23 33.12 18.43 6.97
C PRO A 23 32.05 17.41 6.58
N PRO A 24 31.56 16.59 7.51
CA PRO A 24 30.44 15.71 7.24
C PRO A 24 29.32 16.58 6.67
N LEU A 25 28.81 16.18 5.52
CA LEU A 25 27.58 16.74 4.97
C LEU A 25 26.57 16.73 6.12
N ALA A 26 26.25 17.92 6.62
CA ALA A 26 25.18 18.11 7.57
C ALA A 26 23.97 17.36 6.97
N ALA A 27 23.49 16.35 7.70
CA ALA A 27 22.21 15.78 7.43
C ALA A 27 21.24 16.96 7.33
N ALA A 28 20.70 17.19 6.14
CA ALA A 28 19.66 18.17 5.97
C ALA A 28 18.57 17.73 6.95
N GLU A 29 18.40 18.48 8.03
CA GLU A 29 17.24 18.38 8.88
C GLU A 29 16.04 18.59 7.96
N ILE A 30 15.40 17.47 7.61
CA ILE A 30 14.05 17.51 7.06
C ILE A 30 13.22 18.06 8.22
N GLN A 31 12.99 19.36 8.20
CA GLN A 31 12.03 19.98 9.09
C GLN A 31 10.71 19.25 8.84
N ALA A 32 10.34 18.41 9.78
CA ALA A 32 9.02 17.81 9.84
C ALA A 32 8.03 18.97 9.93
N VAL A 33 7.52 19.40 8.79
CA VAL A 33 6.36 20.26 8.72
C VAL A 33 5.23 19.41 9.27
N SER A 34 4.92 19.61 10.55
CA SER A 34 3.71 19.10 11.17
C SER A 34 2.52 19.69 10.42
N VAL A 35 2.15 19.04 9.32
CA VAL A 35 0.87 19.31 8.66
C VAL A 35 -0.18 18.67 9.55
N LYS A 36 -0.77 19.48 10.44
CA LYS A 36 -2.07 19.12 11.01
C LYS A 36 -2.96 18.74 9.82
N PRO A 37 -3.66 17.58 9.86
CA PRO A 37 -4.60 17.24 8.82
C PRO A 37 -5.69 18.32 8.80
N THR A 38 -5.50 19.33 7.98
CA THR A 38 -6.60 20.20 7.59
C THR A 38 -7.49 19.34 6.71
N VAL A 39 -8.64 18.95 7.25
CA VAL A 39 -9.73 18.37 6.49
C VAL A 39 -10.24 19.48 5.55
N ASN A 40 -9.47 19.76 4.51
CA ASN A 40 -9.96 20.47 3.35
C ASN A 40 -10.50 19.39 2.41
N SER A 41 -11.80 19.10 2.52
CA SER A 41 -12.51 18.39 1.45
C SER A 41 -12.31 19.19 0.15
N PRO A 42 -11.60 18.67 -0.84
CA PRO A 42 -11.56 19.31 -2.14
C PRO A 42 -13.00 19.35 -2.70
N ALA A 43 -13.31 20.37 -3.45
CA ALA A 43 -14.59 20.50 -4.16
C ALA A 43 -14.80 19.22 -5.00
N GLY A 44 -15.70 18.32 -4.52
CA GLY A 44 -15.94 17.02 -5.16
C GLY A 44 -16.14 15.85 -4.22
N GLY A 45 -15.96 16.00 -2.90
CA GLY A 45 -16.28 14.95 -1.93
C GLY A 45 -15.27 13.80 -1.84
N LEU A 46 -14.08 13.89 -2.44
CA LEU A 46 -13.04 12.87 -2.30
C LEU A 46 -12.20 13.11 -1.03
N VAL A 47 -12.04 12.09 -0.21
CA VAL A 47 -11.26 12.11 1.03
C VAL A 47 -10.12 11.11 0.94
N ARG A 48 -8.90 11.58 1.24
CA ARG A 48 -7.71 10.74 1.32
C ARG A 48 -7.77 9.82 2.54
N MET A 49 -7.54 8.51 2.34
CA MET A 49 -7.60 7.48 3.37
C MET A 49 -6.22 6.95 3.79
N ALA A 50 -5.19 7.24 3.01
CA ALA A 50 -3.78 7.04 3.35
C ALA A 50 -3.01 8.34 3.07
N ASP A 51 -1.87 8.54 3.71
CA ASP A 51 -1.01 9.71 3.49
C ASP A 51 0.03 9.43 2.42
N ASN A 52 0.49 8.19 2.36
CA ASN A 52 1.54 7.74 1.46
C ASN A 52 1.13 6.43 0.80
N PHE A 53 1.68 6.15 -0.39
CA PHE A 53 1.59 4.81 -0.96
C PHE A 53 2.86 4.43 -1.73
N PHE A 54 3.17 3.15 -1.70
CA PHE A 54 4.26 2.56 -2.46
C PHE A 54 3.77 1.39 -3.30
N ILE A 55 4.38 1.20 -4.45
CA ILE A 55 4.18 0.02 -5.28
C ILE A 55 5.50 -0.72 -5.37
N ILE A 56 5.47 -1.99 -5.03
CA ILE A 56 6.58 -2.93 -5.19
C ILE A 56 6.22 -3.87 -6.35
N TYR A 57 6.90 -3.65 -7.47
CA TYR A 57 6.69 -4.36 -8.74
C TYR A 57 7.55 -5.62 -8.80
N ASP A 58 7.00 -6.72 -9.31
CA ASP A 58 7.72 -8.00 -9.44
C ASP A 58 8.22 -8.25 -10.87
N PRO A 59 9.50 -7.96 -11.19
CA PRO A 59 10.10 -8.23 -12.49
C PRO A 59 10.79 -9.60 -12.56
N SER A 60 10.39 -10.56 -11.74
CA SER A 60 11.08 -11.85 -11.63
C SER A 60 10.84 -12.78 -12.80
N THR A 61 11.78 -13.74 -12.97
CA THR A 61 11.67 -14.80 -13.99
C THR A 61 10.45 -15.69 -13.81
N THR A 62 9.94 -15.83 -12.60
CA THR A 62 8.75 -16.64 -12.30
C THR A 62 7.45 -15.96 -12.73
N MET A 63 7.51 -14.65 -12.99
CA MET A 63 6.41 -13.88 -13.56
C MET A 63 6.41 -13.86 -15.10
N ASP A 64 7.44 -14.42 -15.75
CA ASP A 64 7.52 -14.53 -17.22
C ASP A 64 6.82 -15.81 -17.72
N VAL A 65 5.59 -15.97 -17.31
CA VAL A 65 4.73 -17.07 -17.71
C VAL A 65 3.46 -16.53 -18.38
N PRO A 66 2.87 -17.25 -19.34
CA PRO A 66 1.64 -16.82 -19.97
C PRO A 66 0.54 -16.54 -18.95
N TYR A 67 -0.12 -15.41 -19.10
CA TYR A 67 -1.27 -15.05 -18.28
C TYR A 67 -2.56 -15.41 -19.02
N LYS A 68 -3.11 -16.60 -18.72
CA LYS A 68 -4.31 -17.15 -19.34
C LYS A 68 -4.25 -17.05 -20.87
N ASP A 69 -5.38 -16.82 -21.51
CA ASP A 69 -5.54 -16.68 -22.96
C ASP A 69 -5.42 -15.21 -23.42
N THR A 70 -4.73 -14.37 -22.65
CA THR A 70 -4.61 -12.92 -22.94
C THR A 70 -3.52 -12.58 -23.97
N GLY A 71 -2.63 -13.53 -24.26
CA GLY A 71 -1.42 -13.29 -25.07
C GLY A 71 -0.32 -12.52 -24.35
N LEU A 72 -0.51 -12.18 -23.07
CA LEU A 72 0.45 -11.46 -22.21
C LEU A 72 1.18 -12.42 -21.27
N SER A 73 2.39 -12.06 -20.86
CA SER A 73 3.01 -12.62 -19.66
C SER A 73 2.40 -11.98 -18.39
N ARG A 74 2.61 -12.59 -17.22
CA ARG A 74 2.19 -11.97 -15.95
C ARG A 74 2.91 -10.65 -15.67
N ILE A 75 4.16 -10.49 -16.13
CA ILE A 75 4.88 -9.21 -16.05
C ILE A 75 4.13 -8.13 -16.83
N GLU A 76 3.74 -8.43 -18.06
CA GLU A 76 2.99 -7.50 -18.91
C GLU A 76 1.59 -7.20 -18.34
N ALA A 77 0.89 -8.22 -17.87
CA ALA A 77 -0.41 -8.07 -17.22
C ALA A 77 -0.33 -7.18 -15.97
N GLN A 78 0.70 -7.35 -15.13
CA GLN A 78 0.98 -6.51 -13.98
C GLN A 78 1.19 -5.03 -14.37
N LYS A 79 1.98 -4.78 -15.42
CA LYS A 79 2.17 -3.43 -15.96
C LYS A 79 0.86 -2.84 -16.46
N GLN A 80 0.05 -3.63 -17.16
CA GLN A 80 -1.25 -3.19 -17.67
C GLN A 80 -2.23 -2.84 -16.52
N ILE A 81 -2.24 -3.63 -15.43
CA ILE A 81 -2.99 -3.30 -14.22
C ILE A 81 -2.60 -1.90 -13.73
N LEU A 82 -1.31 -1.64 -13.54
CA LEU A 82 -0.81 -0.36 -13.04
C LEU A 82 -1.17 0.82 -13.95
N GLN A 83 -1.07 0.64 -15.27
CA GLN A 83 -1.43 1.67 -16.24
C GLN A 83 -2.91 2.06 -16.12
N LYS A 84 -3.79 1.05 -16.10
CA LYS A 84 -5.24 1.27 -15.99
C LYS A 84 -5.63 1.83 -14.63
N SER A 85 -5.03 1.33 -13.54
CA SER A 85 -5.29 1.84 -12.19
C SER A 85 -4.84 3.29 -12.03
N ASN A 86 -3.69 3.67 -12.61
CA ASN A 86 -3.21 5.04 -12.58
C ASN A 86 -4.15 6.00 -13.33
N ALA A 87 -4.73 5.58 -14.44
CA ALA A 87 -5.61 6.42 -15.24
C ALA A 87 -6.84 6.94 -14.45
N SER A 88 -7.31 6.17 -13.46
CA SER A 88 -8.47 6.51 -12.63
C SER A 88 -8.10 7.09 -11.25
N LEU A 89 -6.81 7.16 -10.88
CA LEU A 89 -6.38 7.62 -9.57
C LEU A 89 -6.39 9.16 -9.49
N PRO A 90 -7.21 9.77 -8.60
CA PRO A 90 -7.23 11.22 -8.44
C PRO A 90 -5.95 11.73 -7.78
N GLU A 91 -5.64 13.01 -7.95
CA GLU A 91 -4.51 13.65 -7.29
C GLU A 91 -4.93 14.26 -5.95
N LEU A 92 -4.76 13.52 -4.86
CA LEU A 92 -5.14 13.96 -3.51
C LEU A 92 -3.93 14.32 -2.62
N GLY A 93 -2.74 14.50 -3.22
CA GLY A 93 -1.56 14.98 -2.51
C GLY A 93 -0.80 13.92 -1.71
N TRP A 94 -0.88 12.65 -2.11
CA TRP A 94 -0.06 11.57 -1.54
C TRP A 94 1.43 11.77 -1.81
N GLN A 95 2.28 11.25 -0.91
CA GLN A 95 3.62 10.85 -1.28
C GLN A 95 3.57 9.46 -1.90
N ALA A 96 4.26 9.26 -3.00
CA ALA A 96 4.21 8.00 -3.74
C ALA A 96 5.60 7.53 -4.17
N GLY A 97 5.74 6.21 -4.35
CA GLY A 97 6.94 5.60 -4.89
C GLY A 97 6.65 4.33 -5.67
N LEU A 98 7.44 4.08 -6.72
CA LEU A 98 7.35 2.88 -7.56
C LEU A 98 8.72 2.22 -7.64
N TYR A 99 8.83 1.02 -7.07
CA TYR A 99 10.07 0.29 -6.92
C TYR A 99 9.92 -1.15 -7.42
N PRO A 100 10.96 -1.74 -8.03
CA PRO A 100 10.96 -3.18 -8.29
C PRO A 100 11.34 -3.96 -7.04
N HIS A 101 11.02 -5.24 -6.95
CA HIS A 101 11.64 -6.15 -5.99
C HIS A 101 13.17 -6.06 -6.11
N TRP A 102 13.65 -6.12 -7.34
CA TRP A 102 15.06 -6.02 -7.70
C TRP A 102 15.21 -5.38 -9.08
N LYS A 103 16.28 -4.62 -9.29
CA LYS A 103 16.58 -3.99 -10.59
C LYS A 103 18.00 -4.30 -11.08
N GLY A 104 18.50 -5.50 -10.81
CA GLY A 104 19.86 -5.92 -11.19
C GLY A 104 20.96 -5.25 -10.35
N GLY A 105 22.20 -5.73 -10.50
CA GLY A 105 23.38 -5.27 -9.78
C GLY A 105 23.77 -6.22 -8.66
N LEU A 106 24.98 -6.05 -8.12
CA LEU A 106 25.45 -6.78 -6.95
C LEU A 106 24.67 -6.32 -5.73
N TRP A 107 24.10 -7.28 -5.00
CA TRP A 107 23.61 -7.04 -3.65
C TRP A 107 24.82 -6.80 -2.74
N LEU A 108 25.10 -5.56 -2.46
CA LEU A 108 26.05 -5.20 -1.41
C LEU A 108 25.24 -4.69 -0.22
N HIS A 109 25.40 -5.29 0.94
CA HIS A 109 24.81 -4.86 2.20
C HIS A 109 25.01 -3.34 2.36
N GLY A 110 23.91 -2.61 2.47
CA GLY A 110 23.94 -1.15 2.63
C GLY A 110 24.16 -0.34 1.34
N SER A 111 24.17 -0.95 0.16
CA SER A 111 24.30 -0.21 -1.10
C SER A 111 22.97 0.38 -1.55
N PRO A 112 22.82 1.71 -1.61
CA PRO A 112 21.61 2.34 -2.12
C PRO A 112 21.37 2.09 -3.62
N MET A 113 22.35 1.57 -4.35
CA MET A 113 22.26 1.31 -5.80
C MET A 113 21.28 0.18 -6.15
N ALA A 114 21.07 -0.79 -5.25
CA ALA A 114 20.10 -1.87 -5.44
C ALA A 114 18.63 -1.40 -5.40
N PHE A 115 18.39 -0.15 -5.03
CA PHE A 115 17.07 0.42 -4.77
C PHE A 115 16.64 1.48 -5.79
N LYS A 116 17.14 1.42 -7.01
CA LYS A 116 16.84 2.44 -8.02
C LYS A 116 15.35 2.43 -8.36
N PRO A 117 14.58 3.45 -7.95
CA PRO A 117 13.15 3.53 -8.23
C PRO A 117 12.87 3.84 -9.70
N TYR A 118 11.68 3.49 -10.16
CA TYR A 118 11.10 4.05 -11.39
C TYR A 118 10.46 5.40 -11.11
N TYR A 119 9.79 5.52 -9.95
CA TYR A 119 9.30 6.79 -9.41
C TYR A 119 9.87 6.93 -7.99
N PRO A 120 10.84 7.83 -7.78
CA PRO A 120 11.40 8.07 -6.45
C PRO A 120 10.34 8.68 -5.54
N LEU A 121 10.49 8.46 -4.23
CA LEU A 121 9.59 9.03 -3.25
C LEU A 121 9.43 10.54 -3.44
N ARG A 122 8.24 10.95 -3.83
CA ARG A 122 7.82 12.34 -4.01
C ARG A 122 6.30 12.44 -4.07
N ARG A 123 5.78 13.67 -4.12
CA ARG A 123 4.36 13.90 -4.33
C ARG A 123 3.88 13.18 -5.59
N TYR A 124 2.76 12.47 -5.44
CA TYR A 124 2.09 11.82 -6.56
C TYR A 124 1.53 12.85 -7.54
N GLU A 125 1.88 12.67 -8.78
CA GLU A 125 1.34 13.38 -9.94
C GLU A 125 1.01 12.33 -11.01
N ASN A 126 -0.21 12.34 -11.52
CA ASN A 126 -0.75 11.28 -12.36
C ASN A 126 0.10 11.03 -13.61
N ILE A 127 0.44 12.10 -14.37
CA ILE A 127 1.19 11.97 -15.63
C ILE A 127 2.62 11.48 -15.39
N PRO A 128 3.46 12.08 -14.52
CA PRO A 128 4.81 11.59 -14.26
C PRO A 128 4.85 10.18 -13.66
N PHE A 129 3.82 9.81 -12.86
CA PHE A 129 3.72 8.45 -12.35
C PHE A 129 3.38 7.45 -13.46
N GLY A 130 2.49 7.82 -14.38
CA GLY A 130 2.17 7.04 -15.58
C GLY A 130 3.38 6.83 -16.48
N GLU A 131 4.22 7.88 -16.68
CA GLU A 131 5.49 7.77 -17.41
C GLU A 131 6.46 6.78 -16.74
N ALA A 132 6.53 6.79 -15.41
CA ALA A 132 7.33 5.83 -14.66
C ALA A 132 6.81 4.39 -14.81
N ILE A 133 5.49 4.17 -14.80
CA ILE A 133 4.87 2.87 -15.10
C ILE A 133 5.24 2.41 -16.52
N ASN A 134 5.27 3.31 -17.50
CA ASN A 134 5.63 2.96 -18.88
C ASN A 134 7.09 2.48 -19.00
N GLN A 135 7.98 2.87 -18.08
CA GLN A 135 9.36 2.41 -18.02
C GLN A 135 9.53 1.04 -17.36
N LEU A 136 8.47 0.48 -16.72
CA LEU A 136 8.54 -0.85 -16.12
C LEU A 136 8.86 -1.90 -17.17
N PRO A 137 9.70 -2.90 -16.86
CA PRO A 137 10.07 -3.96 -17.78
C PRO A 137 8.87 -4.84 -18.14
N THR A 138 8.87 -5.35 -19.35
CA THR A 138 7.94 -6.38 -19.83
C THR A 138 8.62 -7.75 -19.98
N ARG A 139 9.91 -7.82 -19.62
CA ARG A 139 10.72 -9.05 -19.59
C ARG A 139 11.37 -9.20 -18.23
N PRO A 140 11.68 -10.42 -17.80
CA PRO A 140 12.30 -10.65 -16.50
C PRO A 140 13.66 -9.95 -16.39
N GLN A 141 13.94 -9.42 -15.21
CA GLN A 141 15.20 -8.75 -14.89
C GLN A 141 15.95 -9.40 -13.74
N ALA A 142 15.30 -10.31 -13.00
CA ALA A 142 15.86 -10.91 -11.79
C ALA A 142 15.18 -12.25 -11.46
N PRO A 143 15.78 -13.08 -10.61
CA PRO A 143 15.06 -14.14 -9.91
C PRO A 143 14.01 -13.55 -8.96
N PRO A 144 13.15 -14.38 -8.33
CA PRO A 144 12.25 -13.93 -7.28
C PRO A 144 13.03 -13.27 -6.13
N MET A 145 12.61 -12.07 -5.73
CA MET A 145 13.35 -11.25 -4.75
C MET A 145 12.38 -10.49 -3.81
N LEU A 146 11.32 -11.17 -3.35
CA LEU A 146 10.33 -10.56 -2.46
C LEU A 146 10.96 -10.00 -1.17
N GLN A 147 11.97 -10.73 -0.60
CA GLN A 147 12.70 -10.26 0.58
C GLN A 147 13.29 -8.87 0.36
N THR A 148 13.98 -8.67 -0.78
CA THR A 148 14.64 -7.38 -1.06
C THR A 148 13.63 -6.27 -1.28
N GLY A 149 12.46 -6.58 -1.84
CA GLY A 149 11.33 -5.65 -1.95
C GLY A 149 10.87 -5.16 -0.58
N LEU A 150 10.68 -6.07 0.37
CA LEU A 150 10.30 -5.75 1.75
C LEU A 150 11.41 -5.04 2.52
N MET A 151 12.67 -5.45 2.38
CA MET A 151 13.81 -4.81 3.04
C MET A 151 13.98 -3.33 2.64
N LYS A 152 13.68 -2.99 1.39
CA LYS A 152 13.69 -1.60 0.91
C LYS A 152 12.76 -0.70 1.71
N LEU A 153 11.63 -1.23 2.13
CA LEU A 153 10.61 -0.46 2.84
C LEU A 153 11.11 0.11 4.17
N GLU A 154 12.08 -0.52 4.83
CA GLU A 154 12.68 0.05 6.06
C GLU A 154 13.23 1.47 5.86
N HIS A 155 13.75 1.77 4.68
CA HIS A 155 14.32 3.08 4.36
C HIS A 155 13.27 4.10 3.86
N MET A 156 12.06 3.64 3.54
CA MET A 156 11.03 4.46 2.92
C MET A 156 9.85 4.76 3.84
N LEU A 157 9.60 3.90 4.85
CA LEU A 157 8.42 3.99 5.71
C LEU A 157 8.53 5.02 6.84
N GLY A 158 9.66 5.71 6.99
CA GLY A 158 9.85 6.78 8.00
C GLY A 158 9.02 8.05 7.75
N LEU A 159 8.07 8.03 6.83
CA LEU A 159 7.18 9.15 6.54
C LEU A 159 6.07 9.25 7.60
N PRO A 160 5.64 10.47 7.94
CA PRO A 160 4.49 10.64 8.84
C PRO A 160 3.20 10.18 8.18
N GLY A 161 2.32 9.59 8.99
CA GLY A 161 0.99 9.14 8.58
C GLY A 161 0.96 7.73 8.02
N ARG A 162 -0.25 7.28 7.69
CA ARG A 162 -0.51 5.93 7.21
C ARG A 162 0.04 5.71 5.81
N THR A 163 0.77 4.62 5.63
CA THR A 163 1.31 4.20 4.34
C THR A 163 0.64 2.92 3.85
N GLU A 164 0.13 2.93 2.63
CA GLU A 164 -0.32 1.73 1.91
C GLU A 164 0.79 1.23 0.99
N VAL A 165 1.13 -0.05 1.10
CA VAL A 165 2.14 -0.68 0.24
C VAL A 165 1.48 -1.77 -0.60
N PHE A 166 1.45 -1.56 -1.92
CA PHE A 166 0.95 -2.52 -2.89
C PHE A 166 2.10 -3.39 -3.37
N ILE A 167 2.03 -4.68 -3.10
CA ILE A 167 3.09 -5.64 -3.44
C ILE A 167 2.53 -6.65 -4.44
N PHE A 168 3.07 -6.66 -5.64
CA PHE A 168 2.80 -7.72 -6.60
C PHE A 168 3.78 -8.86 -6.34
N SER A 169 3.28 -10.11 -6.28
CA SER A 169 4.15 -11.27 -6.10
C SER A 169 3.41 -12.57 -6.45
N ASP A 170 4.18 -13.58 -6.88
CA ASP A 170 3.73 -14.96 -6.99
C ASP A 170 4.08 -15.82 -5.75
N GLY A 171 4.62 -15.19 -4.71
CA GLY A 171 4.99 -15.85 -3.46
C GLY A 171 6.21 -16.74 -3.54
N LYS A 172 7.00 -16.66 -4.62
CA LYS A 172 8.26 -17.39 -4.70
C LYS A 172 9.34 -16.68 -3.88
N GLU A 173 9.99 -17.45 -3.05
CA GLU A 173 11.13 -16.98 -2.27
C GLU A 173 12.39 -16.88 -3.15
N SER A 174 13.36 -16.09 -2.70
CA SER A 174 14.65 -16.00 -3.33
C SER A 174 15.41 -17.33 -3.23
N THR A 175 16.20 -17.62 -4.25
CA THR A 175 17.17 -18.72 -4.22
C THR A 175 18.45 -18.37 -3.44
N TYR A 176 18.53 -17.16 -2.88
CA TYR A 176 19.67 -16.69 -2.08
C TYR A 176 19.36 -16.87 -0.59
N PRO A 177 19.86 -17.94 0.05
CA PRO A 177 19.57 -18.25 1.45
C PRO A 177 20.16 -17.25 2.45
N GLU A 178 21.13 -16.44 2.01
CA GLU A 178 21.76 -15.38 2.80
C GLU A 178 20.90 -14.11 2.95
N LEU A 179 19.75 -14.05 2.28
CA LEU A 179 18.83 -12.92 2.42
C LEU A 179 17.96 -13.08 3.67
N GLU A 180 18.42 -12.48 4.74
CA GLU A 180 17.75 -12.44 6.04
C GLU A 180 17.24 -11.02 6.35
N PRO A 181 16.12 -10.87 7.05
CA PRO A 181 15.19 -11.94 7.47
C PRO A 181 14.30 -12.45 6.32
N PRO A 182 13.65 -13.62 6.50
CA PRO A 182 12.62 -14.12 5.56
C PRO A 182 11.48 -13.14 5.34
N PRO A 183 10.76 -13.21 4.19
CA PRO A 183 9.75 -12.22 3.81
C PRO A 183 8.68 -11.97 4.89
N LEU A 184 8.18 -13.01 5.52
CA LEU A 184 7.15 -12.88 6.56
C LEU A 184 7.66 -12.19 7.83
N GLU A 185 8.89 -12.51 8.26
CA GLU A 185 9.50 -11.88 9.43
C GLU A 185 9.79 -10.40 9.16
N GLN A 186 10.27 -10.08 7.95
CA GLN A 186 10.46 -8.70 7.55
C GLN A 186 9.15 -7.92 7.50
N ALA A 187 8.08 -8.50 6.97
CA ALA A 187 6.78 -7.87 6.93
C ALA A 187 6.21 -7.60 8.34
N LYS A 188 6.36 -8.56 9.26
CA LYS A 188 5.99 -8.39 10.68
C LYS A 188 6.75 -7.25 11.33
N LYS A 189 8.08 -7.24 11.18
CA LYS A 189 8.94 -6.17 11.72
C LYS A 189 8.52 -4.78 11.22
N LEU A 190 8.22 -4.67 9.92
CA LEU A 190 7.75 -3.42 9.33
C LEU A 190 6.40 -2.99 9.90
N ALA A 191 5.45 -3.93 10.04
CA ALA A 191 4.13 -3.66 10.59
C ALA A 191 4.13 -3.29 12.10
N GLU A 192 5.13 -3.78 12.84
CA GLU A 192 5.33 -3.43 14.25
C GLU A 192 6.02 -2.06 14.42
N THR A 193 6.81 -1.64 13.43
CA THR A 193 7.64 -0.44 13.51
C THR A 193 6.95 0.80 12.93
N PHE A 194 6.11 0.62 11.89
CA PHE A 194 5.54 1.71 11.11
C PHE A 194 4.02 1.58 10.97
N GLU A 195 3.34 2.70 10.74
CA GLU A 195 1.92 2.73 10.35
C GLU A 195 1.75 2.30 8.90
N VAL A 196 1.97 1.01 8.63
CA VAL A 196 1.94 0.43 7.28
C VAL A 196 0.86 -0.63 7.14
N CYS A 197 0.16 -0.60 6.01
CA CYS A 197 -0.77 -1.64 5.58
C CYS A 197 -0.26 -2.24 4.27
N PHE A 198 -0.25 -3.56 4.15
CA PHE A 198 0.14 -4.26 2.93
C PHE A 198 -1.10 -4.69 2.14
N THR A 199 -1.17 -4.30 0.88
CA THR A 199 -2.10 -4.86 -0.09
C THR A 199 -1.32 -5.74 -1.06
N ILE A 200 -1.41 -7.05 -0.88
CA ILE A 200 -0.71 -8.02 -1.70
C ILE A 200 -1.55 -8.37 -2.91
N VAL A 201 -1.05 -8.11 -4.11
CA VAL A 201 -1.66 -8.59 -5.36
C VAL A 201 -1.04 -9.94 -5.71
N SER A 202 -1.74 -11.01 -5.33
CA SER A 202 -1.23 -12.36 -5.39
C SER A 202 -1.48 -13.01 -6.74
N SER A 203 -0.40 -13.41 -7.42
CA SER A 203 -0.42 -14.28 -8.60
C SER A 203 0.06 -15.71 -8.31
N ALA A 204 0.14 -16.10 -7.01
CA ALA A 204 0.60 -17.40 -6.58
C ALA A 204 -0.32 -18.53 -7.07
N THR A 205 0.29 -19.59 -7.61
CA THR A 205 -0.44 -20.77 -8.10
C THR A 205 -0.30 -21.98 -7.17
N ASP A 206 0.81 -22.11 -6.47
CA ASP A 206 1.05 -23.21 -5.53
C ASP A 206 0.65 -22.86 -4.08
N ALA A 207 0.53 -23.89 -3.26
CA ALA A 207 0.05 -23.75 -1.88
C ALA A 207 1.02 -22.95 -1.00
N THR A 208 2.34 -23.14 -1.17
CA THR A 208 3.37 -22.47 -0.35
C THR A 208 3.37 -20.97 -0.61
N GLY A 209 3.40 -20.56 -1.88
CA GLY A 209 3.34 -19.15 -2.26
C GLY A 209 2.03 -18.48 -1.81
N LYS A 210 0.89 -19.17 -1.97
CA LYS A 210 -0.41 -18.67 -1.48
C LYS A 210 -0.41 -18.47 0.02
N GLN A 211 0.14 -19.42 0.78
CA GLN A 211 0.19 -19.32 2.24
C GLN A 211 1.11 -18.17 2.66
N LEU A 212 2.32 -18.07 2.09
CA LEU A 212 3.25 -16.97 2.38
C LEU A 212 2.60 -15.59 2.16
N LEU A 213 1.97 -15.40 0.99
CA LEU A 213 1.33 -14.12 0.67
C LEU A 213 0.10 -13.84 1.54
N HIS A 214 -0.64 -14.89 1.92
CA HIS A 214 -1.74 -14.77 2.89
C HIS A 214 -1.23 -14.32 4.26
N ASP A 215 -0.14 -14.92 4.73
CA ASP A 215 0.45 -14.60 6.04
C ASP A 215 1.00 -13.16 6.06
N ILE A 216 1.67 -12.71 4.98
CA ILE A 216 2.10 -11.31 4.83
C ILE A 216 0.89 -10.37 4.80
N GLY A 217 -0.16 -10.70 4.05
CA GLY A 217 -1.40 -9.93 4.00
C GLY A 217 -2.23 -9.96 5.28
N SER A 218 -1.78 -10.70 6.30
CA SER A 218 -2.44 -10.86 7.61
C SER A 218 -1.58 -10.39 8.78
N VAL A 219 -0.40 -9.76 8.54
CA VAL A 219 0.52 -9.33 9.61
C VAL A 219 -0.10 -8.28 10.54
N ASN A 220 -1.06 -7.54 10.06
CA ASN A 220 -1.90 -6.64 10.84
C ASN A 220 -3.31 -6.56 10.25
N SER A 221 -4.21 -5.92 10.99
CA SER A 221 -5.64 -5.89 10.65
C SER A 221 -5.99 -5.02 9.43
N CYS A 222 -5.11 -4.13 9.00
CA CYS A 222 -5.33 -3.30 7.81
C CYS A 222 -4.71 -3.88 6.53
N SER A 223 -3.86 -4.91 6.64
CA SER A 223 -3.30 -5.61 5.49
C SER A 223 -4.30 -6.59 4.87
N GLN A 224 -4.12 -6.89 3.58
CA GLN A 224 -5.02 -7.78 2.84
C GLN A 224 -4.33 -8.43 1.65
N VAL A 225 -4.95 -9.49 1.12
CA VAL A 225 -4.57 -10.09 -0.16
C VAL A 225 -5.68 -9.83 -1.17
N MET A 226 -5.31 -9.38 -2.35
CA MET A 226 -6.17 -9.28 -3.53
C MET A 226 -5.73 -10.32 -4.55
N ASP A 227 -6.68 -10.99 -5.15
CA ASP A 227 -6.41 -11.91 -6.24
C ASP A 227 -6.01 -11.17 -7.52
N PHE A 228 -4.95 -11.62 -8.19
CA PHE A 228 -4.42 -10.99 -9.40
C PHE A 228 -5.45 -10.89 -10.52
N ASP A 229 -6.25 -11.94 -10.72
CA ASP A 229 -7.29 -11.96 -11.75
C ASP A 229 -8.38 -10.94 -11.47
N THR A 230 -8.76 -10.80 -10.19
CA THR A 230 -9.73 -9.79 -9.76
C THR A 230 -9.24 -8.38 -10.08
N VAL A 231 -7.97 -8.09 -9.77
CA VAL A 231 -7.38 -6.76 -10.04
C VAL A 231 -7.15 -6.54 -11.53
N TYR A 232 -6.78 -7.56 -12.29
CA TYR A 232 -6.60 -7.45 -13.74
C TYR A 232 -7.92 -7.09 -14.45
N ASN A 233 -9.02 -7.71 -14.04
CA ASN A 233 -10.34 -7.47 -14.59
C ASN A 233 -10.98 -6.16 -14.09
N ASN A 234 -10.56 -5.70 -12.90
CA ASN A 234 -11.09 -4.49 -12.26
C ASN A 234 -9.92 -3.66 -11.70
N PRO A 235 -9.09 -3.05 -12.56
CA PRO A 235 -7.85 -2.38 -12.16
C PRO A 235 -8.10 -1.17 -11.24
N GLU A 236 -9.27 -0.56 -11.29
CA GLU A 236 -9.70 0.52 -10.40
C GLU A 236 -9.83 0.08 -8.92
N HIS A 237 -9.93 -1.23 -8.66
CA HIS A 237 -9.94 -1.77 -7.30
C HIS A 237 -8.57 -1.64 -6.61
N LEU A 238 -7.48 -1.65 -7.37
CA LEU A 238 -6.13 -1.63 -6.79
C LEU A 238 -5.94 -0.45 -5.83
N PHE A 239 -6.23 0.75 -6.28
CA PHE A 239 -6.04 1.97 -5.49
C PHE A 239 -7.29 2.43 -4.76
N GLY A 240 -8.37 1.66 -4.80
CA GLY A 240 -9.64 2.04 -4.20
C GLY A 240 -9.58 2.30 -2.69
N LYS A 241 -8.60 1.72 -1.99
CA LYS A 241 -8.35 1.92 -0.55
C LYS A 241 -7.71 3.28 -0.23
N LEU A 242 -7.06 3.93 -1.20
CA LEU A 242 -6.34 5.18 -0.98
C LEU A 242 -7.26 6.38 -0.76
N TYR A 243 -8.51 6.31 -1.22
CA TYR A 243 -9.46 7.41 -1.10
C TYR A 243 -10.90 6.91 -0.94
N MET A 244 -11.74 7.78 -0.43
CA MET A 244 -13.18 7.56 -0.30
C MET A 244 -13.92 8.72 -0.96
N ASP A 245 -14.97 8.41 -1.71
CA ASP A 245 -15.91 9.40 -2.20
C ASP A 245 -17.00 9.62 -1.14
N THR A 246 -17.07 10.83 -0.61
CA THR A 246 -18.10 11.27 0.35
C THR A 246 -19.09 12.23 -0.31
N GLY A 247 -18.87 12.57 -1.58
CA GLY A 247 -19.80 13.35 -2.40
C GLY A 247 -21.06 12.53 -2.69
N SER A 248 -22.15 13.18 -2.93
CA SER A 248 -23.49 12.70 -3.32
C SER A 248 -23.71 11.16 -3.32
N SER A 249 -23.53 10.50 -2.17
CA SER A 249 -23.94 9.11 -2.05
C SER A 249 -25.45 9.04 -2.19
N ARG A 250 -25.94 8.29 -3.18
CA ARG A 250 -27.38 7.99 -3.36
C ARG A 250 -27.95 7.24 -2.15
N PHE A 251 -27.07 6.57 -1.39
CA PHE A 251 -27.42 5.72 -0.25
C PHE A 251 -26.86 6.30 1.04
N SER A 252 -27.63 6.19 2.10
CA SER A 252 -27.26 6.66 3.42
C SER A 252 -26.21 5.77 4.08
N ASN A 253 -25.43 6.32 5.01
CA ASN A 253 -24.54 5.53 5.85
C ASN A 253 -25.34 4.56 6.72
N ILE A 254 -24.87 3.33 6.84
CA ILE A 254 -25.42 2.31 7.75
C ILE A 254 -24.76 2.49 9.10
N LEU A 255 -25.55 2.83 10.14
CA LEU A 255 -25.04 3.06 11.49
C LEU A 255 -25.20 1.81 12.37
N PHE A 256 -24.20 1.56 13.22
CA PHE A 256 -24.15 0.40 14.10
C PHE A 256 -24.23 0.82 15.58
N ASP A 257 -24.75 -0.07 16.41
CA ASP A 257 -24.69 0.09 17.86
C ASP A 257 -23.27 -0.08 18.39
N PHE A 258 -23.05 0.36 19.63
CA PHE A 258 -21.79 0.19 20.31
C PHE A 258 -21.42 -1.29 20.37
N ASP A 259 -20.19 -1.61 19.99
CA ASP A 259 -19.65 -2.96 20.01
C ASP A 259 -20.43 -4.02 19.19
N LYS A 260 -21.24 -3.59 18.21
CA LYS A 260 -22.03 -4.49 17.35
C LYS A 260 -21.68 -4.32 15.88
N ALA A 261 -21.89 -5.43 15.15
CA ALA A 261 -21.81 -5.49 13.69
C ALA A 261 -23.13 -5.93 13.04
N ASP A 262 -24.25 -6.02 13.83
CA ASP A 262 -25.54 -6.43 13.31
C ASP A 262 -26.21 -5.31 12.53
N ILE A 263 -26.81 -5.65 11.38
CA ILE A 263 -27.60 -4.71 10.59
C ILE A 263 -28.90 -4.43 11.33
N LYS A 264 -29.15 -3.15 11.64
CA LYS A 264 -30.44 -2.77 12.26
C LYS A 264 -31.58 -2.87 11.26
N PRO A 265 -32.78 -3.33 11.67
CA PRO A 265 -33.92 -3.52 10.77
C PRO A 265 -34.29 -2.26 9.97
N LEU A 266 -34.05 -1.06 10.52
CA LEU A 266 -34.34 0.19 9.84
C LEU A 266 -33.54 0.42 8.54
N TYR A 267 -32.40 -0.26 8.37
CA TYR A 267 -31.55 -0.15 7.17
C TYR A 267 -31.85 -1.22 6.11
N THR A 268 -32.73 -2.18 6.38
CA THR A 268 -33.05 -3.27 5.44
C THR A 268 -33.56 -2.71 4.10
N LYS A 269 -34.48 -1.76 4.13
CA LYS A 269 -35.01 -1.13 2.90
C LYS A 269 -33.95 -0.41 2.08
N GLU A 270 -33.00 0.24 2.73
CA GLU A 270 -31.87 0.91 2.09
C GLU A 270 -30.96 -0.09 1.40
N LEU A 271 -30.59 -1.18 2.09
CA LEU A 271 -29.77 -2.25 1.54
C LEU A 271 -30.48 -3.01 0.41
N ASP A 272 -31.79 -3.22 0.52
CA ASP A 272 -32.59 -3.81 -0.56
C ASP A 272 -32.61 -2.92 -1.81
N SER A 273 -32.66 -1.61 -1.60
CA SER A 273 -32.61 -0.64 -2.70
C SER A 273 -31.23 -0.62 -3.35
N LEU A 274 -30.16 -0.72 -2.55
CA LEU A 274 -28.78 -0.84 -3.04
C LEU A 274 -28.59 -2.16 -3.82
N GLY A 275 -29.08 -3.29 -3.29
CA GLY A 275 -28.99 -4.58 -3.96
C GLY A 275 -29.65 -4.58 -5.33
N ARG A 276 -30.89 -4.08 -5.44
CA ARG A 276 -31.59 -3.92 -6.73
C ARG A 276 -30.82 -2.98 -7.67
N PHE A 277 -30.36 -1.84 -7.15
CA PHE A 277 -29.59 -0.89 -7.95
C PHE A 277 -28.36 -1.53 -8.60
N LEU A 278 -27.58 -2.32 -7.84
CA LEU A 278 -26.39 -2.98 -8.35
C LEU A 278 -26.70 -4.05 -9.40
N LEU A 279 -27.82 -4.76 -9.27
CA LEU A 279 -28.28 -5.70 -10.29
C LEU A 279 -28.68 -5.02 -11.59
N ASP A 280 -29.36 -3.87 -11.49
CA ASP A 280 -29.81 -3.07 -12.65
C ASP A 280 -28.62 -2.34 -13.35
N HIS A 281 -27.48 -2.17 -12.64
CA HIS A 281 -26.30 -1.46 -13.11
C HIS A 281 -25.04 -2.32 -13.02
N PRO A 282 -24.85 -3.32 -13.90
CA PRO A 282 -23.75 -4.27 -13.81
C PRO A 282 -22.35 -3.65 -13.98
N GLN A 283 -22.27 -2.43 -14.54
CA GLN A 283 -21.04 -1.65 -14.66
C GLN A 283 -20.74 -0.80 -13.42
N THR A 284 -21.61 -0.86 -12.40
CA THR A 284 -21.41 -0.14 -11.13
C THR A 284 -21.00 -1.13 -10.05
N TYR A 285 -20.05 -0.73 -9.25
CA TYR A 285 -19.66 -1.45 -8.03
C TYR A 285 -19.82 -0.54 -6.81
N VAL A 286 -20.00 -1.16 -5.66
CA VAL A 286 -20.09 -0.45 -4.39
C VAL A 286 -18.81 -0.64 -3.58
N VAL A 287 -18.33 0.44 -3.00
CA VAL A 287 -17.28 0.45 -1.98
C VAL A 287 -17.96 0.61 -0.62
N LEU A 288 -17.82 -0.40 0.22
CA LEU A 288 -18.29 -0.43 1.61
C LEU A 288 -17.13 -0.15 2.53
N SER A 289 -17.11 1.02 3.15
CA SER A 289 -16.01 1.45 4.03
C SER A 289 -16.48 1.47 5.49
N GLY A 290 -15.92 0.57 6.31
CA GLY A 290 -16.27 0.40 7.72
C GLY A 290 -15.48 1.33 8.65
N PHE A 291 -16.17 1.86 9.68
CA PHE A 291 -15.60 2.74 10.70
C PHE A 291 -16.15 2.41 12.09
N THR A 292 -15.40 2.86 13.12
CA THR A 292 -15.81 2.78 14.52
C THR A 292 -15.74 4.16 15.18
N ASP A 293 -16.20 4.26 16.43
CA ASP A 293 -15.77 5.32 17.33
C ASP A 293 -14.37 5.00 17.89
N ASN A 294 -13.86 5.88 18.75
CA ASN A 294 -12.50 5.76 19.32
C ASN A 294 -12.43 4.96 20.63
N ILE A 295 -13.46 4.21 20.99
CA ILE A 295 -13.44 3.38 22.20
C ILE A 295 -12.84 2.01 21.88
N GLY A 296 -11.79 1.63 22.61
CA GLY A 296 -11.05 0.38 22.43
C GLY A 296 -9.69 0.55 21.72
N SER A 297 -8.96 -0.54 21.59
CA SER A 297 -7.66 -0.54 20.90
C SER A 297 -7.83 -0.37 19.38
N GLU A 298 -6.76 0.06 18.73
CA GLU A 298 -6.75 0.23 17.27
C GLU A 298 -7.04 -1.10 16.56
N ALA A 299 -6.32 -2.16 16.91
CA ALA A 299 -6.50 -3.48 16.32
C ALA A 299 -7.94 -3.99 16.46
N TYR A 300 -8.55 -3.81 17.64
CA TYR A 300 -9.94 -4.16 17.88
C TYR A 300 -10.91 -3.36 16.97
N ASN A 301 -10.70 -2.06 16.87
CA ASN A 301 -11.55 -1.18 16.05
C ASN A 301 -11.41 -1.46 14.56
N VAL A 302 -10.22 -1.79 14.08
CA VAL A 302 -10.01 -2.20 12.69
C VAL A 302 -10.77 -3.51 12.41
N ASP A 303 -10.67 -4.54 13.28
CA ASP A 303 -11.44 -5.78 13.15
C ASP A 303 -12.96 -5.52 13.19
N LEU A 304 -13.46 -4.72 14.13
CA LEU A 304 -14.88 -4.38 14.21
C LEU A 304 -15.38 -3.66 12.96
N SER A 305 -14.59 -2.75 12.41
CA SER A 305 -14.93 -2.05 11.17
C SER A 305 -14.97 -3.01 9.97
N GLN A 306 -14.09 -4.01 9.92
CA GLN A 306 -14.12 -5.07 8.92
C GLN A 306 -15.39 -5.92 9.03
N ARG A 307 -15.73 -6.38 10.26
CA ARG A 307 -16.95 -7.17 10.49
C ARG A 307 -18.21 -6.42 10.04
N ARG A 308 -18.28 -5.12 10.28
CA ARG A 308 -19.40 -4.26 9.83
C ARG A 308 -19.50 -4.19 8.31
N ALA A 309 -18.39 -4.01 7.61
CA ALA A 309 -18.39 -4.02 6.16
C ALA A 309 -18.78 -5.40 5.59
N LYS A 310 -18.24 -6.48 6.17
CA LYS A 310 -18.53 -7.86 5.77
C LYS A 310 -20.01 -8.26 5.93
N ILE A 311 -20.68 -7.86 6.99
CA ILE A 311 -22.07 -8.25 7.19
C ILE A 311 -22.99 -7.62 6.13
N ILE A 312 -22.69 -6.38 5.69
CA ILE A 312 -23.43 -5.75 4.59
C ILE A 312 -23.13 -6.45 3.27
N GLN A 313 -21.86 -6.80 2.99
CA GLN A 313 -21.53 -7.58 1.80
C GLN A 313 -22.27 -8.92 1.79
N GLN A 314 -22.27 -9.66 2.90
CA GLN A 314 -23.00 -10.92 3.03
C GLN A 314 -24.49 -10.74 2.77
N TYR A 315 -25.10 -9.67 3.27
CA TYR A 315 -26.48 -9.33 3.01
C TYR A 315 -26.75 -9.16 1.50
N LEU A 316 -25.96 -8.37 0.82
CA LEU A 316 -26.10 -8.11 -0.63
C LEU A 316 -25.90 -9.39 -1.46
N LEU A 317 -24.89 -10.22 -1.11
CA LEU A 317 -24.61 -11.47 -1.79
C LEU A 317 -25.74 -12.51 -1.60
N GLN A 318 -26.25 -12.64 -0.37
CA GLN A 318 -27.20 -13.69 -0.02
C GLN A 318 -28.64 -13.31 -0.39
N GLN A 319 -29.07 -12.09 -0.09
CA GLN A 319 -30.44 -11.66 -0.31
C GLN A 319 -30.71 -11.20 -1.75
N HIS A 320 -29.72 -10.53 -2.36
CA HIS A 320 -29.89 -9.93 -3.70
C HIS A 320 -29.11 -10.64 -4.80
N LYS A 321 -28.20 -11.58 -4.44
CA LYS A 321 -27.34 -12.24 -5.44
C LYS A 321 -26.48 -11.29 -6.24
N VAL A 322 -26.11 -10.13 -5.66
CA VAL A 322 -25.14 -9.20 -6.24
C VAL A 322 -23.82 -9.96 -6.44
N LYS A 323 -23.13 -9.70 -7.55
CA LYS A 323 -21.86 -10.37 -7.84
C LYS A 323 -20.77 -9.90 -6.88
N GLN A 324 -19.89 -10.80 -6.45
CA GLN A 324 -18.79 -10.49 -5.55
C GLN A 324 -17.90 -9.34 -6.06
N GLN A 325 -17.62 -9.32 -7.36
CA GLN A 325 -16.80 -8.28 -7.98
C GLN A 325 -17.45 -6.88 -8.01
N GLN A 326 -18.75 -6.79 -7.76
CA GLN A 326 -19.43 -5.51 -7.60
C GLN A 326 -19.38 -4.96 -6.16
N ILE A 327 -18.70 -5.64 -5.23
CA ILE A 327 -18.65 -5.23 -3.83
C ILE A 327 -17.21 -5.21 -3.36
N LEU A 328 -16.70 -4.02 -3.12
CA LEU A 328 -15.35 -3.80 -2.60
C LEU A 328 -15.43 -3.39 -1.14
N LEU A 329 -14.60 -4.00 -0.28
CA LEU A 329 -14.59 -3.74 1.15
C LEU A 329 -13.32 -3.03 1.57
N TYR A 330 -13.47 -1.99 2.41
CA TYR A 330 -12.40 -1.39 3.17
C TYR A 330 -12.81 -1.18 4.62
N TRP A 331 -11.83 -1.09 5.51
CA TRP A 331 -12.03 -0.91 6.93
C TRP A 331 -10.91 -0.05 7.52
N TYR A 332 -11.28 0.90 8.37
CA TYR A 332 -10.41 1.98 8.79
C TYR A 332 -10.41 2.20 10.31
N GLY A 333 -11.05 1.32 11.09
CA GLY A 333 -11.18 1.49 12.54
C GLY A 333 -11.79 2.84 12.89
N TYR A 334 -11.18 3.54 13.84
CA TYR A 334 -11.64 4.87 14.30
C TYR A 334 -11.03 6.05 13.55
N THR A 335 -10.31 5.80 12.46
CA THR A 335 -9.76 6.89 11.63
C THR A 335 -10.87 7.63 10.89
N ASN A 336 -10.60 8.89 10.51
CA ASN A 336 -11.55 9.74 9.76
C ASN A 336 -12.96 9.85 10.41
N PRO A 337 -13.05 10.30 11.67
CA PRO A 337 -14.34 10.51 12.32
C PRO A 337 -15.12 11.62 11.59
N VAL A 338 -16.43 11.42 11.41
CA VAL A 338 -17.34 12.41 10.80
C VAL A 338 -17.97 13.32 11.86
N ALA A 339 -17.82 12.97 13.14
CA ALA A 339 -18.30 13.75 14.26
C ALA A 339 -17.37 13.59 15.47
N SER A 340 -17.50 14.48 16.46
CA SER A 340 -16.67 14.43 17.67
C SER A 340 -16.88 13.14 18.45
N ASN A 341 -15.81 12.42 18.75
CA ASN A 341 -15.82 11.26 19.64
C ASN A 341 -16.07 11.60 21.13
N ASN A 342 -16.02 12.88 21.51
CA ASN A 342 -16.27 13.31 22.89
C ASN A 342 -17.74 13.20 23.30
N THR A 343 -18.68 13.15 22.35
CA THR A 343 -20.10 13.03 22.62
C THR A 343 -20.67 11.67 22.23
N ALA A 344 -21.66 11.18 22.94
CA ALA A 344 -22.32 9.91 22.60
C ALA A 344 -22.98 9.96 21.22
N ALA A 345 -23.59 11.09 20.86
CA ALA A 345 -24.19 11.30 19.54
C ALA A 345 -23.14 11.28 18.42
N GLY A 346 -21.99 11.95 18.63
CA GLY A 346 -20.91 11.94 17.65
C GLY A 346 -20.29 10.54 17.47
N ARG A 347 -20.06 9.80 18.57
CA ARG A 347 -19.62 8.40 18.49
C ARG A 347 -20.63 7.53 17.71
N GLN A 348 -21.93 7.75 17.89
CA GLN A 348 -22.96 7.02 17.12
C GLN A 348 -22.82 7.25 15.61
N LEU A 349 -22.51 8.48 15.17
CA LEU A 349 -22.29 8.80 13.76
C LEU A 349 -20.97 8.20 13.23
N ASN A 350 -19.96 8.05 14.09
CA ASN A 350 -18.69 7.45 13.71
C ASN A 350 -18.78 5.92 13.52
N ARG A 351 -19.68 5.24 14.25
CA ARG A 351 -19.94 3.79 14.08
C ARG A 351 -20.76 3.52 12.82
N ARG A 352 -20.12 3.57 11.67
CA ARG A 352 -20.80 3.52 10.37
C ARG A 352 -20.11 2.62 9.36
N VAL A 353 -20.86 2.24 8.34
CA VAL A 353 -20.35 1.84 7.02
C VAL A 353 -20.84 2.86 6.01
N THR A 354 -19.92 3.48 5.28
CA THR A 354 -20.24 4.35 4.17
C THR A 354 -20.43 3.53 2.90
N ILE A 355 -21.37 3.99 2.06
CA ILE A 355 -21.71 3.37 0.78
C ILE A 355 -21.31 4.33 -0.32
N SER A 356 -20.28 4.00 -1.10
CA SER A 356 -19.84 4.78 -2.25
C SER A 356 -20.04 3.98 -3.53
N LEU A 357 -20.76 4.53 -4.49
CA LEU A 357 -20.92 3.92 -5.82
C LEU A 357 -19.81 4.39 -6.74
N ARG A 358 -19.23 3.46 -7.50
CA ARG A 358 -18.25 3.72 -8.54
C ARG A 358 -18.58 2.92 -9.79
N SER A 359 -18.19 3.41 -10.95
CA SER A 359 -18.38 2.71 -12.23
C SER A 359 -17.05 2.19 -12.74
N HIS A 360 -17.09 1.01 -13.36
CA HIS A 360 -15.98 0.51 -14.17
C HIS A 360 -15.81 1.45 -15.37
N GLN A 361 -14.56 1.78 -15.70
CA GLN A 361 -14.21 2.61 -16.86
C GLN A 361 -13.98 1.76 -18.09
#